data_5053d975ccf917133c11d9827efc9b9b
#
_entry.id   5053d975ccf917133c11d9827efc9b9b
#
_cell.length_a   1.000
_cell.length_b   1.000
_cell.length_c   1.000
_cell.angle_alpha   90.00
_cell.angle_beta   90.00
_cell.angle_gamma   90.00
#
_symmetry.space_group_name_H-M   'P 1'
#
loop_
_entity.id
_entity.type
_entity.pdbx_description
1 polymer ?
#
loop_
_entity_poly.entity_id
_entity_poly.type
_entity_poly.pdbx_seq_one_letter_code
_entity_poly.pdbx_strand_id
1 'polypeptide(L)'
;MTLRIVAVATIGGFMFGYDSGVINGTQKGLEAAFDLGRLGIGINVGAILVGSSIGAFGAGRLSDLIGRRATMMVSAFLFIVSAAMASAAGSSEIFILARIIGGLGVGAASVTSPVYISEVAPAKMRGSLSSVQQVMIISGLTGAFVANFFLARLAGGSTDPLWFDIPAWRWMFGLQVIPAALYLLALLTIPESPRYLTMKDKDDQAESVLTRLFGAAHAARTVRDIRASLASDHHKPKLSDLFVSGTGKLRPIVWVGIGLAVFQQLVGINVVFYYGATLWEAVGFTEDNALQVNILSGVLSIGACLGAIALIDRIGRRPLLLIGSAGMTVTLATVAWAFSTAVSDGAGGLTLPGNSGVIALAAANLYVIFFNLSWGPVMWVMLGEMFPNQIRGSALAVAGFAQWMANAAISVSFPTLAAWPGLAITYVFYALAAAVSFFFVRAMVNETRGRELEEMEG
;
A
#
# COMPACT_ATOMS: atom_id res chain seq x y z
N MET A 1 -3.10 25.53 10.52
CA MET A 1 -1.81 25.24 9.85
C MET A 1 -1.50 23.77 9.81
N THR A 2 -1.60 23.04 10.91
CA THR A 2 -1.34 21.59 11.01
C THR A 2 -2.10 20.75 9.97
N LEU A 3 -3.41 20.96 9.79
CA LEU A 3 -4.22 20.22 8.81
C LEU A 3 -3.70 20.41 7.38
N ARG A 4 -3.27 21.62 7.00
CA ARG A 4 -2.67 21.86 5.67
C ARG A 4 -1.37 21.09 5.50
N ILE A 5 -0.51 21.08 6.52
CA ILE A 5 0.77 20.36 6.49
C ILE A 5 0.54 18.85 6.37
N VAL A 6 -0.41 18.31 7.13
CA VAL A 6 -0.80 16.90 7.07
C VAL A 6 -1.40 16.56 5.70
N ALA A 7 -2.29 17.41 5.18
CA ALA A 7 -2.86 17.21 3.84
C ALA A 7 -1.77 17.12 2.76
N VAL A 8 -0.76 17.99 2.80
CA VAL A 8 0.37 17.93 1.86
C VAL A 8 1.19 16.65 2.06
N ALA A 9 1.50 16.27 3.30
CA ALA A 9 2.29 15.07 3.57
C ALA A 9 1.58 13.79 3.12
N THR A 10 0.24 13.75 3.23
CA THR A 10 -0.57 12.59 2.83
C THR A 10 -0.74 12.44 1.31
N ILE A 11 -0.40 13.47 0.50
CA ILE A 11 -0.34 13.33 -0.96
C ILE A 11 0.67 12.24 -1.36
N GLY A 12 1.74 12.03 -0.59
CA GLY A 12 2.66 10.89 -0.79
C GLY A 12 1.93 9.53 -0.74
N GLY A 13 0.95 9.38 0.16
CA GLY A 13 0.06 8.21 0.17
C GLY A 13 -0.81 8.11 -1.07
N PHE A 14 -1.39 9.22 -1.51
CA PHE A 14 -2.14 9.27 -2.77
C PHE A 14 -1.27 8.84 -3.96
N MET A 15 -0.04 9.33 -4.06
CA MET A 15 0.89 8.94 -5.12
C MET A 15 1.24 7.46 -5.08
N PHE A 16 1.45 6.90 -3.89
CA PHE A 16 1.64 5.46 -3.72
C PHE A 16 0.44 4.68 -4.29
N GLY A 17 -0.78 5.06 -3.91
CA GLY A 17 -1.99 4.41 -4.42
C GLY A 17 -2.16 4.55 -5.92
N TYR A 18 -1.95 5.74 -6.46
CA TYR A 18 -2.07 6.02 -7.88
C TYR A 18 -1.08 5.19 -8.71
N ASP A 19 0.19 5.18 -8.33
CA ASP A 19 1.25 4.42 -9.01
C ASP A 19 1.01 2.90 -8.95
N SER A 20 0.41 2.42 -7.86
CA SER A 20 0.02 1.02 -7.71
C SER A 20 -1.23 0.67 -8.53
N GLY A 21 -2.17 1.61 -8.68
CA GLY A 21 -3.44 1.37 -9.37
C GLY A 21 -3.38 1.52 -10.88
N VAL A 22 -2.49 2.38 -11.40
CA VAL A 22 -2.42 2.68 -12.84
C VAL A 22 -2.13 1.42 -13.67
N ILE A 23 -1.36 0.48 -13.15
CA ILE A 23 -0.99 -0.76 -13.84
C ILE A 23 -2.21 -1.63 -14.22
N ASN A 24 -3.31 -1.51 -13.48
CA ASN A 24 -4.52 -2.31 -13.68
C ASN A 24 -5.12 -2.14 -15.10
N GLY A 25 -5.20 -0.92 -15.60
CA GLY A 25 -5.76 -0.63 -16.92
C GLY A 25 -4.75 -0.69 -18.09
N THR A 26 -3.48 -1.02 -17.81
CA THR A 26 -2.42 -0.89 -18.81
C THR A 26 -1.86 -2.22 -19.31
N GLN A 27 -2.28 -3.35 -18.72
CA GLN A 27 -1.65 -4.66 -18.97
C GLN A 27 -1.76 -5.12 -20.42
N LYS A 28 -2.93 -4.97 -21.05
CA LYS A 28 -3.11 -5.28 -22.48
C LYS A 28 -2.17 -4.48 -23.36
N GLY A 29 -2.03 -3.18 -23.03
CA GLY A 29 -1.12 -2.31 -23.76
C GLY A 29 0.34 -2.72 -23.62
N LEU A 30 0.76 -3.15 -22.42
CA LEU A 30 2.10 -3.67 -22.17
C LEU A 30 2.35 -4.99 -22.89
N GLU A 31 1.38 -5.91 -22.86
CA GLU A 31 1.45 -7.19 -23.54
C GLU A 31 1.60 -7.00 -25.06
N ALA A 32 0.75 -6.15 -25.64
CA ALA A 32 0.80 -5.85 -27.07
C ALA A 32 2.07 -5.09 -27.49
N ALA A 33 2.56 -4.14 -26.66
CA ALA A 33 3.70 -3.31 -27.02
C ALA A 33 5.05 -4.03 -26.89
N PHE A 34 5.17 -4.98 -25.97
CA PHE A 34 6.45 -5.64 -25.65
C PHE A 34 6.43 -7.15 -25.87
N ASP A 35 5.37 -7.70 -26.46
CA ASP A 35 5.20 -9.14 -26.75
C ASP A 35 5.46 -10.01 -25.49
N LEU A 36 4.79 -9.66 -24.38
CA LEU A 36 5.06 -10.25 -23.08
C LEU A 36 4.31 -11.57 -22.90
N GLY A 37 5.04 -12.60 -22.53
CA GLY A 37 4.45 -13.81 -21.94
C GLY A 37 3.97 -13.56 -20.50
N ARG A 38 3.25 -14.54 -19.93
CA ARG A 38 2.62 -14.47 -18.59
C ARG A 38 3.60 -14.06 -17.48
N LEU A 39 4.79 -14.65 -17.46
CA LEU A 39 5.83 -14.29 -16.50
C LEU A 39 6.34 -12.87 -16.73
N GLY A 40 6.49 -12.45 -18.00
CA GLY A 40 6.89 -11.10 -18.38
C GLY A 40 5.91 -10.06 -17.84
N ILE A 41 4.60 -10.28 -17.98
CA ILE A 41 3.57 -9.41 -17.38
C ILE A 41 3.73 -9.35 -15.86
N GLY A 42 3.86 -10.50 -15.20
CA GLY A 42 4.07 -10.56 -13.75
C GLY A 42 5.29 -9.77 -13.29
N ILE A 43 6.41 -9.87 -13.99
CA ILE A 43 7.63 -9.11 -13.68
C ILE A 43 7.41 -7.60 -13.89
N ASN A 44 6.78 -7.18 -14.99
CA ASN A 44 6.48 -5.77 -15.25
C ASN A 44 5.55 -5.17 -14.18
N VAL A 45 4.54 -5.93 -13.73
CA VAL A 45 3.64 -5.51 -12.64
C VAL A 45 4.38 -5.50 -11.29
N GLY A 46 5.16 -6.55 -11.00
CA GLY A 46 5.84 -6.71 -9.71
C GLY A 46 7.09 -5.85 -9.51
N ALA A 47 7.65 -5.28 -10.57
CA ALA A 47 8.90 -4.52 -10.53
C ALA A 47 8.87 -3.33 -9.55
N ILE A 48 7.73 -2.65 -9.44
CA ILE A 48 7.53 -1.57 -8.47
C ILE A 48 7.71 -2.05 -7.02
N LEU A 49 7.32 -3.28 -6.71
CA LEU A 49 7.35 -3.83 -5.35
C LEU A 49 8.79 -4.09 -4.89
N VAL A 50 9.67 -4.49 -5.82
CA VAL A 50 11.10 -4.60 -5.57
C VAL A 50 11.70 -3.24 -5.25
N GLY A 51 11.40 -2.22 -6.06
CA GLY A 51 11.80 -0.84 -5.79
C GLY A 51 11.27 -0.33 -4.46
N SER A 52 10.00 -0.63 -4.13
CA SER A 52 9.36 -0.21 -2.86
C SER A 52 10.03 -0.84 -1.64
N SER A 53 10.42 -2.10 -1.73
CA SER A 53 11.15 -2.80 -0.68
C SER A 53 12.49 -2.10 -0.38
N ILE A 54 13.26 -1.78 -1.42
CA ILE A 54 14.55 -1.08 -1.31
C ILE A 54 14.35 0.34 -0.79
N GLY A 55 13.37 1.06 -1.36
CA GLY A 55 13.03 2.43 -0.97
C GLY A 55 12.61 2.56 0.49
N ALA A 56 11.75 1.66 0.96
CA ALA A 56 11.32 1.63 2.36
C ALA A 56 12.47 1.35 3.33
N PHE A 57 13.36 0.40 2.97
CA PHE A 57 14.53 0.07 3.79
C PHE A 57 15.53 1.24 3.90
N GLY A 58 15.72 1.97 2.80
CA GLY A 58 16.64 3.13 2.75
C GLY A 58 16.06 4.42 3.33
N ALA A 59 14.73 4.54 3.38
CA ALA A 59 14.03 5.80 3.69
C ALA A 59 14.35 6.36 5.09
N GLY A 60 14.45 5.48 6.09
CA GLY A 60 14.77 5.90 7.46
C GLY A 60 16.10 6.62 7.53
N ARG A 61 17.18 6.01 6.99
CA ARG A 61 18.51 6.62 6.95
C ARG A 61 18.54 7.89 6.11
N LEU A 62 17.91 7.86 4.94
CA LEU A 62 17.85 9.03 4.06
C LEU A 62 17.16 10.21 4.76
N SER A 63 16.02 9.97 5.42
CA SER A 63 15.28 11.01 6.13
C SER A 63 16.03 11.57 7.35
N ASP A 64 16.91 10.80 7.98
CA ASP A 64 17.79 11.27 9.05
C ASP A 64 18.98 12.07 8.53
N LEU A 65 19.42 11.80 7.30
CA LEU A 65 20.52 12.53 6.64
C LEU A 65 20.08 13.88 6.08
N ILE A 66 19.06 13.89 5.22
CA ILE A 66 18.65 15.08 4.45
C ILE A 66 17.36 15.74 4.96
N GLY A 67 16.64 15.12 5.88
CA GLY A 67 15.36 15.61 6.44
C GLY A 67 14.15 14.91 5.84
N ARG A 68 13.02 15.06 6.56
CA ARG A 68 11.77 14.38 6.17
C ARG A 68 11.18 15.02 4.92
N ARG A 69 11.10 16.34 4.91
CA ARG A 69 10.61 17.11 3.75
C ARG A 69 11.45 16.85 2.50
N ALA A 70 12.77 16.90 2.61
CA ALA A 70 13.67 16.66 1.48
C ALA A 70 13.52 15.22 0.94
N THR A 71 13.38 14.23 1.81
CA THR A 71 13.13 12.82 1.39
C THR A 71 11.80 12.68 0.66
N MET A 72 10.72 13.33 1.11
CA MET A 72 9.45 13.37 0.40
C MET A 72 9.57 14.06 -0.96
N MET A 73 10.38 15.13 -1.09
CA MET A 73 10.67 15.78 -2.37
C MET A 73 11.42 14.86 -3.33
N VAL A 74 12.40 14.10 -2.84
CA VAL A 74 13.07 13.05 -3.63
C VAL A 74 12.05 12.02 -4.11
N SER A 75 11.15 11.55 -3.24
CA SER A 75 10.08 10.61 -3.64
C SER A 75 9.18 11.19 -4.73
N ALA A 76 8.75 12.46 -4.60
CA ALA A 76 7.94 13.14 -5.59
C ALA A 76 8.66 13.26 -6.94
N PHE A 77 9.95 13.57 -6.93
CA PHE A 77 10.79 13.61 -8.13
C PHE A 77 10.91 12.21 -8.79
N LEU A 78 11.12 11.16 -7.99
CA LEU A 78 11.18 9.78 -8.49
C LEU A 78 9.84 9.36 -9.13
N PHE A 79 8.68 9.78 -8.60
CA PHE A 79 7.38 9.56 -9.23
C PHE A 79 7.28 10.23 -10.60
N ILE A 80 7.75 11.48 -10.73
CA ILE A 80 7.75 12.20 -12.02
C ILE A 80 8.61 11.47 -13.03
N VAL A 81 9.83 11.09 -12.65
CA VAL A 81 10.77 10.39 -13.53
C VAL A 81 10.21 9.03 -13.96
N SER A 82 9.69 8.27 -12.99
CA SER A 82 9.07 6.96 -13.25
C SER A 82 7.90 7.07 -14.24
N ALA A 83 6.97 7.99 -13.99
CA ALA A 83 5.80 8.19 -14.85
C ALA A 83 6.18 8.57 -16.27
N ALA A 84 7.11 9.52 -16.43
CA ALA A 84 7.61 9.93 -17.75
C ALA A 84 8.34 8.79 -18.47
N MET A 85 9.20 8.05 -17.77
CA MET A 85 9.91 6.91 -18.35
C MET A 85 8.96 5.77 -18.72
N ALA A 86 8.00 5.42 -17.86
CA ALA A 86 7.02 4.36 -18.14
C ALA A 86 6.14 4.70 -19.34
N SER A 87 5.67 5.95 -19.42
CA SER A 87 4.89 6.45 -20.56
C SER A 87 5.67 6.39 -21.88
N ALA A 88 6.97 6.71 -21.86
CA ALA A 88 7.84 6.75 -23.04
C ALA A 88 8.59 5.44 -23.32
N ALA A 89 8.43 4.40 -22.49
CA ALA A 89 9.21 3.18 -22.58
C ALA A 89 9.09 2.52 -23.96
N GLY A 90 10.22 2.28 -24.59
CA GLY A 90 10.31 1.58 -25.88
C GLY A 90 10.54 0.07 -25.74
N SER A 91 10.85 -0.42 -24.54
CA SER A 91 11.04 -1.83 -24.25
C SER A 91 10.59 -2.18 -22.82
N SER A 92 10.39 -3.47 -22.56
CA SER A 92 10.04 -3.99 -21.23
C SER A 92 11.10 -3.67 -20.19
N GLU A 93 12.39 -3.72 -20.54
CA GLU A 93 13.50 -3.44 -19.62
C GLU A 93 13.47 -1.99 -19.14
N ILE A 94 13.22 -1.04 -20.06
CA ILE A 94 13.08 0.39 -19.72
C ILE A 94 11.84 0.59 -18.84
N PHE A 95 10.75 -0.09 -19.14
CA PHE A 95 9.53 -0.04 -18.33
C PHE A 95 9.78 -0.60 -16.92
N ILE A 96 10.43 -1.76 -16.80
CA ILE A 96 10.82 -2.36 -15.51
C ILE A 96 11.69 -1.40 -14.70
N LEU A 97 12.69 -0.78 -15.33
CA LEU A 97 13.54 0.22 -14.68
C LEU A 97 12.72 1.42 -14.18
N ALA A 98 11.80 1.92 -15.02
CA ALA A 98 10.90 3.00 -14.61
C ALA A 98 10.05 2.61 -13.39
N ARG A 99 9.50 1.38 -13.36
CA ARG A 99 8.73 0.86 -12.24
C ARG A 99 9.57 0.70 -10.98
N ILE A 100 10.81 0.27 -11.08
CA ILE A 100 11.73 0.18 -9.92
C ILE A 100 12.00 1.60 -9.36
N ILE A 101 12.24 2.59 -10.23
CA ILE A 101 12.43 3.99 -9.83
C ILE A 101 11.19 4.52 -9.10
N GLY A 102 10.00 4.29 -9.65
CA GLY A 102 8.73 4.64 -8.99
C GLY A 102 8.58 3.94 -7.63
N GLY A 103 8.93 2.65 -7.59
CA GLY A 103 8.94 1.88 -6.36
C GLY A 103 9.85 2.46 -5.27
N LEU A 104 11.05 2.92 -5.61
CA LEU A 104 11.92 3.63 -4.65
C LEU A 104 11.18 4.84 -4.03
N GLY A 105 10.45 5.60 -4.86
CA GLY A 105 9.60 6.71 -4.42
C GLY A 105 8.46 6.25 -3.51
N VAL A 106 7.74 5.18 -3.89
CA VAL A 106 6.66 4.55 -3.10
C VAL A 106 7.18 4.13 -1.73
N GLY A 107 8.28 3.36 -1.70
CA GLY A 107 8.87 2.87 -0.45
C GLY A 107 9.32 4.01 0.46
N ALA A 108 9.99 5.01 -0.10
CA ALA A 108 10.43 6.17 0.68
C ALA A 108 9.24 6.98 1.22
N ALA A 109 8.21 7.26 0.42
CA ALA A 109 7.03 7.97 0.85
C ALA A 109 6.22 7.20 1.91
N SER A 110 6.10 5.87 1.77
CA SER A 110 5.36 5.02 2.69
C SER A 110 5.89 5.05 4.13
N VAL A 111 7.19 5.26 4.29
CA VAL A 111 7.86 5.38 5.59
C VAL A 111 7.92 6.83 6.06
N THR A 112 8.35 7.75 5.18
CA THR A 112 8.67 9.12 5.57
C THR A 112 7.43 9.97 5.87
N SER A 113 6.33 9.79 5.10
CA SER A 113 5.10 10.58 5.30
C SER A 113 4.45 10.34 6.67
N PRO A 114 4.22 9.08 7.13
CA PRO A 114 3.71 8.84 8.48
C PRO A 114 4.63 9.34 9.58
N VAL A 115 5.95 9.20 9.41
CA VAL A 115 6.94 9.72 10.38
C VAL A 115 6.83 11.24 10.47
N TYR A 116 6.82 11.94 9.35
CA TYR A 116 6.67 13.39 9.33
C TYR A 116 5.34 13.84 9.97
N ILE A 117 4.22 13.18 9.64
CA ILE A 117 2.91 13.46 10.23
C ILE A 117 2.97 13.29 11.76
N SER A 118 3.59 12.23 12.25
CA SER A 118 3.71 11.98 13.69
C SER A 118 4.55 13.02 14.43
N GLU A 119 5.52 13.64 13.74
CA GLU A 119 6.41 14.67 14.28
C GLU A 119 5.79 16.08 14.29
N VAL A 120 4.82 16.36 13.39
CA VAL A 120 4.14 17.66 13.29
C VAL A 120 2.73 17.69 13.85
N ALA A 121 2.13 16.54 14.12
CA ALA A 121 0.77 16.42 14.63
C ALA A 121 0.71 16.57 16.16
N PRO A 122 -0.34 17.23 16.69
CA PRO A 122 -0.63 17.22 18.11
C PRO A 122 -0.83 15.78 18.63
N ALA A 123 -0.34 15.47 19.84
CA ALA A 123 -0.40 14.12 20.41
C ALA A 123 -1.82 13.52 20.39
N LYS A 124 -2.85 14.33 20.70
CA LYS A 124 -4.26 13.92 20.70
C LYS A 124 -4.81 13.48 19.34
N MET A 125 -4.22 13.95 18.23
CA MET A 125 -4.71 13.70 16.87
C MET A 125 -3.77 12.80 16.05
N ARG A 126 -2.63 12.38 16.63
CA ARG A 126 -1.57 11.66 15.92
C ARG A 126 -2.07 10.36 15.29
N GLY A 127 -2.86 9.57 16.02
CA GLY A 127 -3.42 8.31 15.52
C GLY A 127 -4.40 8.51 14.36
N SER A 128 -5.36 9.44 14.51
CA SER A 128 -6.34 9.72 13.45
C SER A 128 -5.69 10.30 12.19
N LEU A 129 -4.71 11.17 12.34
CA LEU A 129 -3.98 11.76 11.20
C LEU A 129 -3.10 10.74 10.47
N SER A 130 -2.52 9.78 11.19
CA SER A 130 -1.80 8.67 10.56
C SER A 130 -2.74 7.75 9.76
N SER A 131 -3.99 7.58 10.22
CA SER A 131 -5.00 6.80 9.50
C SER A 131 -5.44 7.47 8.18
N VAL A 132 -5.34 8.79 8.07
CA VAL A 132 -5.60 9.54 6.83
C VAL A 132 -4.66 9.07 5.70
N GLN A 133 -3.44 8.67 6.02
CA GLN A 133 -2.49 8.13 5.06
C GLN A 133 -3.08 6.91 4.31
N GLN A 134 -3.71 5.98 5.02
CA GLN A 134 -4.31 4.79 4.39
C GLN A 134 -5.49 5.17 3.48
N VAL A 135 -6.34 6.09 3.92
CA VAL A 135 -7.44 6.60 3.08
C VAL A 135 -6.90 7.26 1.82
N MET A 136 -5.81 8.02 1.91
CA MET A 136 -5.17 8.66 0.76
C MET A 136 -4.55 7.65 -0.20
N ILE A 137 -3.97 6.55 0.28
CA ILE A 137 -3.48 5.46 -0.57
C ILE A 137 -4.63 4.88 -1.39
N ILE A 138 -5.75 4.53 -0.74
CA ILE A 138 -6.90 3.96 -1.42
C ILE A 138 -7.56 4.98 -2.37
N SER A 139 -7.59 6.26 -1.99
CA SER A 139 -8.07 7.33 -2.85
C SER A 139 -7.21 7.51 -4.11
N GLY A 140 -5.89 7.40 -3.97
CA GLY A 140 -4.96 7.43 -5.10
C GLY A 140 -5.16 6.25 -6.05
N LEU A 141 -5.30 5.05 -5.51
CA LEU A 141 -5.62 3.84 -6.26
C LEU A 141 -6.95 3.99 -7.04
N THR A 142 -8.00 4.48 -6.37
CA THR A 142 -9.29 4.74 -7.00
C THR A 142 -9.18 5.84 -8.06
N GLY A 143 -8.40 6.88 -7.80
CA GLY A 143 -8.10 7.93 -8.78
C GLY A 143 -7.43 7.41 -10.04
N ALA A 144 -6.50 6.45 -9.90
CA ALA A 144 -5.89 5.77 -11.04
C ALA A 144 -6.92 4.94 -11.84
N PHE A 145 -7.81 4.22 -11.15
CA PHE A 145 -8.88 3.47 -11.83
C PHE A 145 -9.82 4.38 -12.63
N VAL A 146 -10.19 5.52 -12.06
CA VAL A 146 -11.00 6.53 -12.75
C VAL A 146 -10.26 7.09 -13.96
N ALA A 147 -8.98 7.43 -13.84
CA ALA A 147 -8.16 7.91 -14.94
C ALA A 147 -8.04 6.87 -16.05
N ASN A 148 -7.75 5.62 -15.70
CA ASN A 148 -7.66 4.51 -16.66
C ASN A 148 -8.98 4.33 -17.44
N PHE A 149 -10.11 4.32 -16.73
CA PHE A 149 -11.43 4.18 -17.35
C PHE A 149 -11.71 5.31 -18.35
N PHE A 150 -11.52 6.57 -17.95
CA PHE A 150 -11.80 7.68 -18.84
C PHE A 150 -10.86 7.72 -20.05
N LEU A 151 -9.58 7.45 -19.88
CA LEU A 151 -8.61 7.44 -20.99
C LEU A 151 -8.88 6.28 -21.96
N ALA A 152 -9.16 5.08 -21.46
CA ALA A 152 -9.54 3.94 -22.30
C ALA A 152 -10.83 4.23 -23.07
N ARG A 153 -11.85 4.78 -22.40
CA ARG A 153 -13.13 5.11 -23.04
C ARG A 153 -13.02 6.20 -24.08
N LEU A 154 -12.18 7.22 -23.88
CA LEU A 154 -11.94 8.29 -24.85
C LEU A 154 -11.21 7.76 -26.09
N ALA A 155 -10.34 6.79 -25.96
CA ALA A 155 -9.60 6.19 -27.08
C ALA A 155 -10.41 5.11 -27.82
N GLY A 156 -11.34 4.44 -27.15
CA GLY A 156 -12.04 3.23 -27.62
C GLY A 156 -11.54 1.93 -26.99
N GLY A 157 -10.37 1.95 -26.36
CA GLY A 157 -9.73 0.87 -25.64
C GLY A 157 -8.37 1.29 -25.10
N SER A 158 -7.80 0.53 -24.19
CA SER A 158 -6.49 0.86 -23.59
C SER A 158 -5.32 0.79 -24.59
N THR A 159 -5.46 -0.02 -25.63
CA THR A 159 -4.48 -0.18 -26.71
C THR A 159 -4.67 0.80 -27.87
N ASP A 160 -5.83 1.45 -27.94
CA ASP A 160 -6.16 2.34 -29.05
C ASP A 160 -5.42 3.68 -28.94
N PRO A 161 -5.09 4.32 -30.09
CA PRO A 161 -4.43 5.62 -30.09
C PRO A 161 -5.37 6.70 -29.55
N LEU A 162 -4.86 7.60 -28.71
CA LEU A 162 -5.58 8.71 -28.13
C LEU A 162 -5.07 10.03 -28.74
N TRP A 163 -4.17 10.73 -28.06
CA TRP A 163 -3.57 11.97 -28.53
C TRP A 163 -2.21 11.70 -29.18
N PHE A 164 -1.92 12.40 -30.28
CA PHE A 164 -0.64 12.28 -31.00
C PHE A 164 -0.33 10.87 -31.49
N ASP A 165 -1.36 10.09 -31.77
CA ASP A 165 -1.23 8.68 -32.20
C ASP A 165 -0.52 7.77 -31.18
N ILE A 166 -0.57 8.18 -29.89
CA ILE A 166 0.02 7.41 -28.79
C ILE A 166 -1.07 6.60 -28.11
N PRO A 167 -0.89 5.28 -27.86
CA PRO A 167 -1.86 4.43 -27.21
C PRO A 167 -2.28 4.94 -25.81
N ALA A 168 -3.56 4.75 -25.44
CA ALA A 168 -4.14 5.26 -24.20
C ALA A 168 -3.40 4.78 -22.96
N TRP A 169 -2.89 3.53 -22.91
CA TRP A 169 -2.15 3.01 -21.77
C TRP A 169 -0.91 3.84 -21.41
N ARG A 170 -0.24 4.44 -22.41
CA ARG A 170 0.90 5.32 -22.16
C ARG A 170 0.48 6.62 -21.49
N TRP A 171 -0.68 7.17 -21.88
CA TRP A 171 -1.25 8.34 -21.24
C TRP A 171 -1.71 8.09 -19.81
N MET A 172 -2.14 6.85 -19.49
CA MET A 172 -2.46 6.45 -18.11
C MET A 172 -1.26 6.65 -17.17
N PHE A 173 -0.05 6.23 -17.59
CA PHE A 173 1.19 6.53 -16.87
C PHE A 173 1.57 8.00 -16.95
N GLY A 174 1.49 8.62 -18.13
CA GLY A 174 1.87 10.01 -18.32
C GLY A 174 1.06 10.99 -17.46
N LEU A 175 -0.23 10.72 -17.26
CA LEU A 175 -1.11 11.55 -16.43
C LEU A 175 -0.64 11.62 -14.97
N GLN A 176 0.05 10.59 -14.48
CA GLN A 176 0.61 10.55 -13.12
C GLN A 176 1.62 11.68 -12.86
N VAL A 177 2.26 12.22 -13.89
CA VAL A 177 3.19 13.35 -13.77
C VAL A 177 2.49 14.56 -13.13
N ILE A 178 1.21 14.77 -13.41
CA ILE A 178 0.45 15.93 -12.90
C ILE A 178 0.35 15.90 -11.37
N PRO A 179 -0.25 14.87 -10.74
CA PRO A 179 -0.33 14.82 -9.27
C PRO A 179 1.06 14.70 -8.61
N ALA A 180 2.05 14.08 -9.26
CA ALA A 180 3.42 14.02 -8.75
C ALA A 180 4.09 15.40 -8.73
N ALA A 181 3.92 16.21 -9.78
CA ALA A 181 4.41 17.59 -9.83
C ALA A 181 3.69 18.48 -8.80
N LEU A 182 2.37 18.34 -8.67
CA LEU A 182 1.60 19.04 -7.64
C LEU A 182 2.08 18.68 -6.23
N TYR A 183 2.40 17.41 -5.99
CA TYR A 183 2.99 16.96 -4.72
C TYR A 183 4.33 17.63 -4.46
N LEU A 184 5.23 17.63 -5.45
CA LEU A 184 6.54 18.28 -5.33
C LEU A 184 6.40 19.79 -5.02
N LEU A 185 5.52 20.49 -5.72
CA LEU A 185 5.24 21.91 -5.49
C LEU A 185 4.62 22.16 -4.11
N ALA A 186 3.67 21.31 -3.70
CA ALA A 186 3.04 21.43 -2.38
C ALA A 186 4.04 21.23 -1.25
N LEU A 187 5.01 20.32 -1.39
CA LEU A 187 6.08 20.09 -0.42
C LEU A 187 6.98 21.32 -0.21
N LEU A 188 7.10 22.21 -1.20
CA LEU A 188 7.82 23.48 -1.04
C LEU A 188 7.13 24.42 -0.04
N THR A 189 5.84 24.23 0.22
CA THR A 189 5.02 25.11 1.08
C THR A 189 4.98 24.70 2.55
N ILE A 190 5.49 23.51 2.91
CA ILE A 190 5.50 23.01 4.27
C ILE A 190 6.90 23.12 4.90
N PRO A 191 7.01 23.29 6.23
CA PRO A 191 8.30 23.35 6.91
C PRO A 191 8.94 21.97 7.02
N GLU A 192 10.23 21.93 7.40
CA GLU A 192 10.89 20.69 7.81
C GLU A 192 10.42 20.27 9.22
N SER A 193 10.61 18.99 9.56
CA SER A 193 10.24 18.45 10.87
C SER A 193 10.97 19.14 12.02
N PRO A 194 10.26 19.56 13.08
CA PRO A 194 10.90 20.10 14.28
C PRO A 194 11.91 19.12 14.92
N ARG A 195 11.56 17.83 14.95
CA ARG A 195 12.46 16.80 15.50
C ARG A 195 13.75 16.67 14.71
N TYR A 196 13.67 16.72 13.38
CA TYR A 196 14.84 16.71 12.53
C TYR A 196 15.71 17.98 12.72
N LEU A 197 15.08 19.15 12.81
CA LEU A 197 15.78 20.41 13.02
C LEU A 197 16.55 20.40 14.37
N THR A 198 15.92 19.94 15.44
CA THR A 198 16.58 19.76 16.75
C THR A 198 17.72 18.73 16.69
N MET A 199 17.54 17.63 15.97
CA MET A 199 18.59 16.62 15.77
C MET A 199 19.83 17.17 15.02
N LYS A 200 19.64 18.23 14.24
CA LYS A 200 20.72 18.95 13.52
C LYS A 200 21.18 20.22 14.23
N ASP A 201 20.89 20.38 15.52
CA ASP A 201 21.21 21.55 16.35
C ASP A 201 20.67 22.88 15.80
N LYS A 202 19.55 22.86 15.06
CA LYS A 202 18.86 24.03 14.53
C LYS A 202 17.63 24.38 15.38
N ASP A 203 17.84 24.57 16.68
CA ASP A 203 16.75 24.75 17.65
C ASP A 203 15.91 26.01 17.37
N ASP A 204 16.53 27.13 16.95
CA ASP A 204 15.79 28.35 16.60
C ASP A 204 14.79 28.13 15.46
N GLN A 205 15.19 27.32 14.46
CA GLN A 205 14.27 26.96 13.35
C GLN A 205 13.18 26.00 13.85
N ALA A 206 13.52 25.03 14.70
CA ALA A 206 12.56 24.11 15.30
C ALA A 206 11.53 24.88 16.13
N GLU A 207 11.96 25.83 16.96
CA GLU A 207 11.09 26.69 17.76
C GLU A 207 10.19 27.56 16.89
N SER A 208 10.70 28.14 15.80
CA SER A 208 9.91 28.90 14.83
C SER A 208 8.79 28.04 14.21
N VAL A 209 9.10 26.80 13.81
CA VAL A 209 8.10 25.86 13.26
C VAL A 209 7.05 25.51 14.31
N LEU A 210 7.48 25.15 15.53
CA LEU A 210 6.58 24.80 16.63
C LEU A 210 5.70 25.99 17.08
N THR A 211 6.25 27.20 17.04
CA THR A 211 5.47 28.42 17.32
C THR A 211 4.34 28.60 16.33
N ARG A 212 4.58 28.33 15.05
CA ARG A 212 3.55 28.39 13.99
C ARG A 212 2.51 27.25 14.11
N LEU A 213 2.91 26.10 14.66
CA LEU A 213 2.04 24.92 14.81
C LEU A 213 1.18 25.00 16.08
N PHE A 214 1.79 25.35 17.22
CA PHE A 214 1.20 25.17 18.55
C PHE A 214 1.22 26.45 19.41
N GLY A 215 1.79 27.53 18.93
CA GLY A 215 1.93 28.80 19.65
C GLY A 215 3.23 28.88 20.47
N ALA A 216 3.69 30.13 20.72
CA ALA A 216 4.99 30.40 21.36
C ALA A 216 5.11 29.81 22.77
N ALA A 217 4.02 29.76 23.55
CA ALA A 217 4.05 29.27 24.92
C ALA A 217 4.47 27.78 25.04
N HIS A 218 4.27 26.99 23.99
CA HIS A 218 4.58 25.56 23.99
C HIS A 218 5.89 25.25 23.24
N ALA A 219 6.34 26.13 22.33
CA ALA A 219 7.43 25.84 21.39
C ALA A 219 8.75 25.55 22.10
N ALA A 220 9.23 26.45 22.97
CA ALA A 220 10.50 26.29 23.68
C ALA A 220 10.52 25.07 24.62
N ARG A 221 9.37 24.71 25.23
CA ARG A 221 9.24 23.50 26.04
C ARG A 221 9.34 22.26 25.17
N THR A 222 8.62 22.23 24.06
CA THR A 222 8.63 21.09 23.13
C THR A 222 10.01 20.84 22.52
N VAL A 223 10.80 21.89 22.18
CA VAL A 223 12.20 21.73 21.74
C VAL A 223 13.03 21.06 22.82
N ARG A 224 12.89 21.49 24.09
CA ARG A 224 13.63 20.88 25.20
C ARG A 224 13.24 19.42 25.42
N ASP A 225 11.95 19.10 25.33
CA ASP A 225 11.44 17.73 25.47
C ASP A 225 11.97 16.83 24.33
N ILE A 226 11.99 17.33 23.07
CA ILE A 226 12.58 16.63 21.93
C ILE A 226 14.09 16.41 22.18
N ARG A 227 14.83 17.43 22.66
CA ARG A 227 16.26 17.31 22.90
C ARG A 227 16.55 16.32 24.05
N ALA A 228 15.76 16.32 25.12
CA ALA A 228 15.85 15.34 26.19
C ALA A 228 15.58 13.92 25.69
N SER A 229 14.55 13.74 24.85
CA SER A 229 14.25 12.45 24.22
C SER A 229 15.40 11.97 23.33
N LEU A 230 16.00 12.86 22.51
CA LEU A 230 17.16 12.51 21.67
C LEU A 230 18.40 12.15 22.49
N ALA A 231 18.60 12.81 23.65
CA ALA A 231 19.71 12.52 24.56
C ALA A 231 19.53 11.24 25.36
N SER A 232 18.27 10.85 25.66
CA SER A 232 17.95 9.61 26.39
C SER A 232 17.91 8.38 25.48
N ASP A 233 17.90 8.57 24.16
CA ASP A 233 17.80 7.50 23.17
C ASP A 233 19.17 6.81 22.97
N HIS A 234 19.68 6.20 24.07
CA HIS A 234 20.98 5.52 24.09
C HIS A 234 20.97 4.19 23.29
N HIS A 235 19.79 3.64 22.99
CA HIS A 235 19.66 2.37 22.31
C HIS A 235 19.00 2.55 20.92
N LYS A 236 19.84 2.66 19.88
CA LYS A 236 19.35 2.56 18.51
C LYS A 236 18.96 1.10 18.23
N PRO A 237 17.68 0.79 17.90
CA PRO A 237 17.26 -0.57 17.60
C PRO A 237 18.17 -1.20 16.55
N LYS A 238 18.77 -2.35 16.88
CA LYS A 238 19.62 -3.12 15.98
C LYS A 238 18.88 -4.38 15.54
N LEU A 239 19.20 -4.90 14.37
CA LEU A 239 18.65 -6.18 13.92
C LEU A 239 19.02 -7.34 14.88
N SER A 240 20.16 -7.22 15.59
CA SER A 240 20.56 -8.18 16.64
C SER A 240 19.58 -8.26 17.81
N ASP A 241 18.83 -7.18 18.09
CA ASP A 241 17.91 -7.12 19.22
C ASP A 241 16.65 -7.95 18.99
N LEU A 242 16.40 -8.33 17.74
CA LEU A 242 15.31 -9.22 17.35
C LEU A 242 15.52 -10.65 17.79
N PHE A 243 16.76 -11.01 18.15
CA PHE A 243 17.12 -12.35 18.59
C PHE A 243 17.12 -12.45 20.11
N VAL A 244 16.74 -13.62 20.62
CA VAL A 244 16.84 -13.92 22.05
C VAL A 244 18.30 -14.08 22.41
N SER A 245 18.77 -13.30 23.40
CA SER A 245 20.16 -13.33 23.86
C SER A 245 20.61 -14.76 24.21
N GLY A 246 21.74 -15.19 23.66
CA GLY A 246 22.34 -16.50 23.95
C GLY A 246 21.78 -17.68 23.14
N THR A 247 20.66 -17.53 22.41
CA THR A 247 20.07 -18.67 21.67
C THR A 247 20.16 -18.51 20.15
N GLY A 248 20.37 -17.28 19.65
CA GLY A 248 20.35 -16.98 18.22
C GLY A 248 18.97 -17.17 17.55
N LYS A 249 17.91 -17.42 18.32
CA LYS A 249 16.55 -17.59 17.81
C LYS A 249 15.83 -16.24 17.76
N LEU A 250 15.06 -15.99 16.69
CA LEU A 250 14.16 -14.82 16.59
C LEU A 250 13.11 -14.88 17.71
N ARG A 251 12.83 -13.71 18.30
CA ARG A 251 11.79 -13.60 19.32
C ARG A 251 10.43 -14.02 18.76
N PRO A 252 9.59 -14.77 19.50
CA PRO A 252 8.30 -15.26 19.02
C PRO A 252 7.40 -14.13 18.47
N ILE A 253 7.40 -12.97 19.10
CA ILE A 253 6.59 -11.81 18.68
C ILE A 253 6.98 -11.27 17.29
N VAL A 254 8.24 -11.40 16.89
CA VAL A 254 8.71 -11.02 15.54
C VAL A 254 8.12 -11.96 14.49
N TRP A 255 8.04 -13.27 14.78
CA TRP A 255 7.37 -14.24 13.91
C TRP A 255 5.87 -13.94 13.76
N VAL A 256 5.21 -13.50 14.83
CA VAL A 256 3.80 -13.07 14.77
C VAL A 256 3.66 -11.86 13.85
N GLY A 257 4.55 -10.88 13.95
CA GLY A 257 4.55 -9.72 13.06
C GLY A 257 4.80 -10.07 11.60
N ILE A 258 5.78 -10.95 11.32
CA ILE A 258 6.04 -11.46 9.96
C ILE A 258 4.79 -12.21 9.45
N GLY A 259 4.19 -13.06 10.26
CA GLY A 259 2.98 -13.80 9.90
C GLY A 259 1.82 -12.89 9.53
N LEU A 260 1.53 -11.85 10.34
CA LEU A 260 0.51 -10.85 10.03
C LEU A 260 0.80 -10.16 8.69
N ALA A 261 2.03 -9.72 8.46
CA ALA A 261 2.44 -9.05 7.23
C ALA A 261 2.33 -9.94 5.99
N VAL A 262 2.72 -11.21 6.11
CA VAL A 262 2.65 -12.20 5.02
C VAL A 262 1.21 -12.59 4.72
N PHE A 263 0.39 -12.91 5.75
CA PHE A 263 -1.02 -13.25 5.54
C PHE A 263 -1.83 -12.13 4.90
N GLN A 264 -1.53 -10.87 5.23
CA GLN A 264 -2.17 -9.72 4.58
C GLN A 264 -2.03 -9.78 3.05
N GLN A 265 -0.92 -10.30 2.55
CA GLN A 265 -0.66 -10.40 1.11
C GLN A 265 -1.15 -11.73 0.53
N LEU A 266 -0.99 -12.83 1.26
CA LEU A 266 -1.37 -14.18 0.81
C LEU A 266 -2.87 -14.33 0.50
N VAL A 267 -3.73 -13.47 1.05
CA VAL A 267 -5.15 -13.44 0.71
C VAL A 267 -5.44 -12.86 -0.68
N GLY A 268 -4.43 -12.36 -1.41
CA GLY A 268 -4.54 -11.97 -2.81
C GLY A 268 -5.15 -10.60 -3.06
N ILE A 269 -5.15 -9.68 -2.09
CA ILE A 269 -5.80 -8.36 -2.26
C ILE A 269 -5.21 -7.56 -3.42
N ASN A 270 -3.89 -7.59 -3.58
CA ASN A 270 -3.23 -6.85 -4.64
C ASN A 270 -3.49 -7.44 -6.04
N VAL A 271 -3.87 -8.72 -6.13
CA VAL A 271 -4.34 -9.31 -7.38
C VAL A 271 -5.58 -8.59 -7.88
N VAL A 272 -6.54 -8.33 -7.01
CA VAL A 272 -7.77 -7.59 -7.37
C VAL A 272 -7.43 -6.17 -7.81
N PHE A 273 -6.48 -5.51 -7.15
CA PHE A 273 -6.12 -4.12 -7.45
C PHE A 273 -5.19 -3.96 -8.64
N TYR A 274 -4.30 -4.93 -8.90
CA TYR A 274 -3.33 -4.82 -10.00
C TYR A 274 -3.84 -5.49 -11.29
N TYR A 275 -4.60 -6.57 -11.17
CA TYR A 275 -5.05 -7.40 -12.28
C TYR A 275 -6.57 -7.39 -12.46
N GLY A 276 -7.30 -6.50 -11.77
CA GLY A 276 -8.76 -6.52 -11.74
C GLY A 276 -9.39 -6.42 -13.13
N ALA A 277 -8.91 -5.54 -14.01
CA ALA A 277 -9.42 -5.45 -15.37
C ALA A 277 -9.22 -6.76 -16.14
N THR A 278 -7.99 -7.25 -16.20
CA THR A 278 -7.65 -8.52 -16.88
C THR A 278 -8.40 -9.72 -16.28
N LEU A 279 -8.59 -9.72 -14.95
CA LEU A 279 -9.34 -10.77 -14.27
C LEU A 279 -10.81 -10.83 -14.74
N TRP A 280 -11.48 -9.68 -14.77
CA TRP A 280 -12.89 -9.62 -15.18
C TRP A 280 -13.05 -9.91 -16.66
N GLU A 281 -12.14 -9.44 -17.49
CA GLU A 281 -12.14 -9.76 -18.93
C GLU A 281 -11.90 -11.24 -19.18
N ALA A 282 -11.02 -11.89 -18.42
CA ALA A 282 -10.75 -13.33 -18.54
C ALA A 282 -12.01 -14.21 -18.32
N VAL A 283 -13.03 -13.67 -17.66
CA VAL A 283 -14.31 -14.36 -17.40
C VAL A 283 -15.48 -13.75 -18.18
N GLY A 284 -15.20 -13.00 -19.25
CA GLY A 284 -16.19 -12.59 -20.25
C GLY A 284 -16.75 -11.16 -20.06
N PHE A 285 -16.20 -10.34 -19.18
CA PHE A 285 -16.57 -8.92 -19.11
C PHE A 285 -15.88 -8.14 -20.22
N THR A 286 -16.54 -7.08 -20.70
CA THR A 286 -15.89 -6.11 -21.61
C THR A 286 -14.88 -5.29 -20.83
N GLU A 287 -13.88 -4.72 -21.52
CA GLU A 287 -12.87 -3.85 -20.89
C GLU A 287 -13.53 -2.66 -20.15
N ASP A 288 -14.54 -2.02 -20.78
CA ASP A 288 -15.28 -0.90 -20.15
C ASP A 288 -15.95 -1.32 -18.84
N ASN A 289 -16.63 -2.47 -18.82
CA ASN A 289 -17.27 -3.01 -17.62
C ASN A 289 -16.23 -3.42 -16.55
N ALA A 290 -15.13 -4.04 -16.95
CA ALA A 290 -14.05 -4.43 -16.04
C ALA A 290 -13.42 -3.24 -15.35
N LEU A 291 -13.17 -2.15 -16.08
CA LEU A 291 -12.65 -0.90 -15.51
C LEU A 291 -13.68 -0.22 -14.58
N GLN A 292 -14.98 -0.28 -14.89
CA GLN A 292 -16.03 0.23 -13.99
C GLN A 292 -16.09 -0.57 -12.68
N VAL A 293 -15.93 -1.89 -12.73
CA VAL A 293 -15.87 -2.74 -11.52
C VAL A 293 -14.70 -2.31 -10.62
N ASN A 294 -13.54 -1.98 -11.20
CA ASN A 294 -12.41 -1.50 -10.42
C ASN A 294 -12.69 -0.17 -9.71
N ILE A 295 -13.39 0.76 -10.37
CA ILE A 295 -13.83 2.01 -9.73
C ILE A 295 -14.78 1.70 -8.56
N LEU A 296 -15.76 0.82 -8.76
CA LEU A 296 -16.68 0.40 -7.70
C LEU A 296 -15.91 -0.19 -6.51
N SER A 297 -14.98 -1.11 -6.76
CA SER A 297 -14.13 -1.71 -5.72
C SER A 297 -13.29 -0.67 -4.98
N GLY A 298 -12.77 0.33 -5.69
CA GLY A 298 -12.05 1.45 -5.10
C GLY A 298 -12.92 2.31 -4.17
N VAL A 299 -14.12 2.69 -4.60
CA VAL A 299 -15.07 3.47 -3.80
C VAL A 299 -15.51 2.71 -2.55
N LEU A 300 -15.83 1.42 -2.69
CA LEU A 300 -16.17 0.55 -1.57
C LEU A 300 -15.00 0.40 -0.58
N SER A 301 -13.76 0.32 -1.09
CA SER A 301 -12.55 0.28 -0.27
C SER A 301 -12.39 1.54 0.58
N ILE A 302 -12.64 2.74 0.01
CA ILE A 302 -12.59 4.00 0.77
C ILE A 302 -13.63 3.97 1.89
N GLY A 303 -14.88 3.60 1.59
CA GLY A 303 -15.94 3.49 2.59
C GLY A 303 -15.60 2.50 3.70
N ALA A 304 -15.10 1.33 3.35
CA ALA A 304 -14.68 0.30 4.31
C ALA A 304 -13.52 0.75 5.19
N CYS A 305 -12.53 1.45 4.62
CA CYS A 305 -11.39 1.99 5.37
C CYS A 305 -11.84 3.06 6.38
N LEU A 306 -12.75 3.96 5.99
CA LEU A 306 -13.34 4.93 6.92
C LEU A 306 -14.12 4.21 8.04
N GLY A 307 -14.85 3.15 7.71
CA GLY A 307 -15.50 2.29 8.68
C GLY A 307 -14.51 1.63 9.66
N ALA A 308 -13.37 1.15 9.16
CA ALA A 308 -12.33 0.57 10.00
C ALA A 308 -11.78 1.57 11.02
N ILE A 309 -11.51 2.81 10.59
CA ILE A 309 -11.04 3.89 11.48
C ILE A 309 -12.06 4.16 12.61
N ALA A 310 -13.35 4.13 12.30
CA ALA A 310 -14.41 4.36 13.28
C ALA A 310 -14.58 3.17 14.27
N LEU A 311 -14.26 1.95 13.83
CA LEU A 311 -14.53 0.72 14.58
C LEU A 311 -13.32 0.19 15.35
N ILE A 312 -12.09 0.51 14.92
CA ILE A 312 -10.85 -0.07 15.47
C ILE A 312 -10.70 0.16 16.97
N ASP A 313 -11.09 1.35 17.47
CA ASP A 313 -11.03 1.68 18.90
C ASP A 313 -12.26 1.21 19.67
N ARG A 314 -13.36 0.88 18.99
CA ARG A 314 -14.59 0.38 19.62
C ARG A 314 -14.61 -1.14 19.76
N ILE A 315 -14.23 -1.84 18.72
CA ILE A 315 -14.28 -3.31 18.63
C ILE A 315 -12.96 -3.92 19.11
N GLY A 316 -11.81 -3.29 18.78
CA GLY A 316 -10.48 -3.81 19.02
C GLY A 316 -9.84 -4.37 17.75
N ARG A 317 -8.52 -4.55 17.81
CA ARG A 317 -7.71 -4.93 16.63
C ARG A 317 -7.91 -6.40 16.30
N ARG A 318 -7.76 -7.26 17.31
CA ARG A 318 -7.88 -8.73 17.13
C ARG A 318 -9.27 -9.17 16.65
N PRO A 319 -10.41 -8.73 17.22
CA PRO A 319 -11.72 -9.08 16.72
C PRO A 319 -11.96 -8.63 15.28
N LEU A 320 -11.50 -7.42 14.90
CA LEU A 320 -11.60 -6.95 13.50
C LEU A 320 -10.83 -7.84 12.53
N LEU A 321 -9.61 -8.26 12.89
CA LEU A 321 -8.83 -9.21 12.07
C LEU A 321 -9.55 -10.54 11.93
N LEU A 322 -10.16 -11.07 13.00
CA LEU A 322 -10.92 -12.32 12.95
C LEU A 322 -12.17 -12.22 12.07
N ILE A 323 -12.95 -11.14 12.22
CA ILE A 323 -14.13 -10.87 11.38
C ILE A 323 -13.71 -10.76 9.91
N GLY A 324 -12.63 -10.02 9.64
CA GLY A 324 -12.08 -9.90 8.29
C GLY A 324 -11.66 -11.24 7.70
N SER A 325 -10.89 -12.04 8.45
CA SER A 325 -10.45 -13.37 7.99
C SER A 325 -11.63 -14.29 7.68
N ALA A 326 -12.65 -14.33 8.54
CA ALA A 326 -13.85 -15.13 8.33
C ALA A 326 -14.63 -14.67 7.10
N GLY A 327 -14.85 -13.35 6.96
CA GLY A 327 -15.53 -12.75 5.81
C GLY A 327 -14.77 -12.98 4.51
N MET A 328 -13.46 -12.79 4.50
CA MET A 328 -12.60 -13.06 3.34
C MET A 328 -12.62 -14.54 2.96
N THR A 329 -12.60 -15.46 3.92
CA THR A 329 -12.67 -16.90 3.64
C THR A 329 -13.93 -17.25 2.88
N VAL A 330 -15.09 -16.80 3.37
CA VAL A 330 -16.39 -17.10 2.73
C VAL A 330 -16.47 -16.46 1.34
N THR A 331 -16.11 -15.20 1.23
CA THR A 331 -16.22 -14.45 -0.03
C THR A 331 -15.26 -14.96 -1.10
N LEU A 332 -14.00 -15.25 -0.75
CA LEU A 332 -13.02 -15.85 -1.68
C LEU A 332 -13.40 -17.27 -2.09
N ALA A 333 -13.94 -18.07 -1.18
CA ALA A 333 -14.47 -19.40 -1.53
C ALA A 333 -15.65 -19.28 -2.50
N THR A 334 -16.51 -18.28 -2.33
CA THR A 334 -17.63 -18.00 -3.25
C THR A 334 -17.12 -17.57 -4.63
N VAL A 335 -16.07 -16.72 -4.70
CA VAL A 335 -15.42 -16.34 -5.96
C VAL A 335 -14.81 -17.57 -6.65
N ALA A 336 -14.09 -18.41 -5.89
CA ALA A 336 -13.49 -19.64 -6.40
C ALA A 336 -14.55 -20.59 -6.98
N TRP A 337 -15.67 -20.75 -6.27
CA TRP A 337 -16.80 -21.54 -6.75
C TRP A 337 -17.38 -20.93 -8.04
N ALA A 338 -17.63 -19.64 -8.09
CA ALA A 338 -18.16 -19.00 -9.29
C ALA A 338 -17.21 -19.19 -10.50
N PHE A 339 -15.90 -19.02 -10.30
CA PHE A 339 -14.91 -19.27 -11.37
C PHE A 339 -14.80 -20.73 -11.78
N SER A 340 -15.13 -21.69 -10.90
CA SER A 340 -15.17 -23.10 -11.26
C SER A 340 -16.33 -23.47 -12.21
N THR A 341 -17.35 -22.60 -12.29
CA THR A 341 -18.49 -22.76 -13.22
C THR A 341 -18.21 -22.16 -14.60
N ALA A 342 -17.06 -21.49 -14.81
CA ALA A 342 -16.72 -20.88 -16.08
C ALA A 342 -16.68 -21.91 -17.20
N VAL A 343 -17.25 -21.56 -18.35
CA VAL A 343 -17.28 -22.39 -19.55
C VAL A 343 -16.53 -21.70 -20.68
N SER A 344 -15.93 -22.51 -21.58
CA SER A 344 -15.28 -21.97 -22.78
C SER A 344 -16.32 -21.38 -23.73
N ASP A 345 -16.05 -20.20 -24.27
CA ASP A 345 -16.90 -19.53 -25.28
C ASP A 345 -16.69 -20.08 -26.71
N GLY A 346 -15.81 -21.08 -26.87
CA GLY A 346 -15.47 -21.67 -28.17
C GLY A 346 -14.46 -20.85 -28.99
N ALA A 347 -14.14 -19.62 -28.55
CA ALA A 347 -13.13 -18.74 -29.16
C ALA A 347 -11.82 -18.66 -28.35
N GLY A 348 -11.70 -19.51 -27.31
CA GLY A 348 -10.54 -19.56 -26.40
C GLY A 348 -10.67 -18.68 -25.17
N GLY A 349 -11.79 -17.96 -25.00
CA GLY A 349 -12.16 -17.23 -23.80
C GLY A 349 -13.00 -18.07 -22.83
N LEU A 350 -13.20 -17.53 -21.61
CA LEU A 350 -14.08 -18.08 -20.59
C LEU A 350 -15.26 -17.13 -20.36
N THR A 351 -16.44 -17.71 -20.09
CA THR A 351 -17.62 -16.94 -19.68
C THR A 351 -18.23 -17.56 -18.44
N LEU A 352 -18.81 -16.74 -17.59
CA LEU A 352 -19.52 -17.17 -16.38
C LEU A 352 -21.02 -17.35 -16.73
N PRO A 353 -21.54 -18.59 -16.69
CA PRO A 353 -22.93 -18.86 -17.08
C PRO A 353 -23.94 -18.38 -16.02
N GLY A 354 -25.13 -18.03 -16.46
CA GLY A 354 -26.27 -17.69 -15.60
C GLY A 354 -25.93 -16.54 -14.64
N ASN A 355 -26.17 -16.75 -13.35
CA ASN A 355 -25.90 -15.73 -12.30
C ASN A 355 -24.49 -15.79 -11.71
N SER A 356 -23.61 -16.70 -12.18
CA SER A 356 -22.27 -16.86 -11.60
C SER A 356 -21.43 -15.60 -11.71
N GLY A 357 -21.58 -14.82 -12.79
CA GLY A 357 -20.90 -13.53 -12.96
C GLY A 357 -21.31 -12.50 -11.89
N VAL A 358 -22.61 -12.38 -11.62
CA VAL A 358 -23.12 -11.46 -10.59
C VAL A 358 -22.67 -11.90 -9.18
N ILE A 359 -22.69 -13.21 -8.92
CA ILE A 359 -22.24 -13.78 -7.63
C ILE A 359 -20.76 -13.53 -7.45
N ALA A 360 -19.93 -13.78 -8.48
CA ALA A 360 -18.49 -13.50 -8.45
C ALA A 360 -18.22 -12.01 -8.16
N LEU A 361 -18.92 -11.11 -8.85
CA LEU A 361 -18.81 -9.67 -8.67
C LEU A 361 -19.17 -9.23 -7.25
N ALA A 362 -20.30 -9.69 -6.74
CA ALA A 362 -20.76 -9.37 -5.39
C ALA A 362 -19.78 -9.91 -4.33
N ALA A 363 -19.36 -11.17 -4.47
CA ALA A 363 -18.42 -11.81 -3.55
C ALA A 363 -17.04 -11.11 -3.57
N ALA A 364 -16.51 -10.75 -4.74
CA ALA A 364 -15.24 -10.05 -4.85
C ALA A 364 -15.29 -8.64 -4.21
N ASN A 365 -16.37 -7.89 -4.38
CA ASN A 365 -16.54 -6.59 -3.74
C ASN A 365 -16.75 -6.72 -2.22
N LEU A 366 -17.48 -7.73 -1.75
CA LEU A 366 -17.58 -8.03 -0.32
C LEU A 366 -16.23 -8.44 0.27
N TYR A 367 -15.41 -9.21 -0.46
CA TYR A 367 -14.03 -9.51 -0.06
C TYR A 367 -13.21 -8.25 0.13
N VAL A 368 -13.26 -7.32 -0.82
CA VAL A 368 -12.56 -6.03 -0.74
C VAL A 368 -13.03 -5.21 0.47
N ILE A 369 -14.34 -5.23 0.77
CA ILE A 369 -14.89 -4.56 1.97
C ILE A 369 -14.34 -5.21 3.25
N PHE A 370 -14.39 -6.54 3.37
CA PHE A 370 -13.87 -7.23 4.57
C PHE A 370 -12.38 -6.98 4.77
N PHE A 371 -11.59 -6.97 3.69
CA PHE A 371 -10.17 -6.66 3.76
C PHE A 371 -9.92 -5.22 4.25
N ASN A 372 -10.55 -4.23 3.63
CA ASN A 372 -10.31 -2.81 3.95
C ASN A 372 -10.95 -2.38 5.28
N LEU A 373 -11.96 -3.12 5.76
CA LEU A 373 -12.53 -2.91 7.09
C LEU A 373 -11.62 -3.47 8.20
N SER A 374 -10.70 -4.38 7.86
CA SER A 374 -9.90 -5.12 8.84
C SER A 374 -8.41 -5.13 8.50
N TRP A 375 -7.97 -6.11 7.72
CA TRP A 375 -6.56 -6.39 7.45
C TRP A 375 -5.79 -5.23 6.81
N GLY A 376 -6.44 -4.41 5.98
CA GLY A 376 -5.81 -3.24 5.36
C GLY A 376 -5.22 -2.27 6.39
N PRO A 377 -6.06 -1.56 7.14
CA PRO A 377 -5.58 -0.60 8.14
C PRO A 377 -5.16 -1.24 9.47
N VAL A 378 -5.87 -2.29 9.96
CA VAL A 378 -5.69 -2.81 11.32
C VAL A 378 -4.37 -3.53 11.51
N MET A 379 -3.87 -4.24 10.48
CA MET A 379 -2.59 -4.94 10.54
C MET A 379 -1.43 -3.98 10.86
N TRP A 380 -1.38 -2.83 10.21
CA TRP A 380 -0.33 -1.83 10.44
C TRP A 380 -0.41 -1.21 11.83
N VAL A 381 -1.63 -0.96 12.33
CA VAL A 381 -1.85 -0.49 13.70
C VAL A 381 -1.38 -1.53 14.70
N MET A 382 -1.77 -2.79 14.48
CA MET A 382 -1.36 -3.92 15.32
C MET A 382 0.18 -4.06 15.38
N LEU A 383 0.86 -4.00 14.22
CA LEU A 383 2.33 -4.06 14.18
C LEU A 383 2.98 -2.89 14.93
N GLY A 384 2.40 -1.69 14.86
CA GLY A 384 2.88 -0.52 15.58
C GLY A 384 2.74 -0.64 17.11
N GLU A 385 1.69 -1.34 17.56
CA GLU A 385 1.34 -1.47 18.97
C GLU A 385 1.93 -2.72 19.64
N MET A 386 2.08 -3.84 18.92
CA MET A 386 2.45 -5.13 19.53
C MET A 386 3.94 -5.25 19.91
N PHE A 387 4.81 -4.48 19.28
CA PHE A 387 6.24 -4.61 19.54
C PHE A 387 6.72 -3.75 20.69
N PRO A 388 7.51 -4.30 21.64
CA PRO A 388 8.19 -3.54 22.66
C PRO A 388 9.04 -2.40 22.07
N ASN A 389 9.12 -1.27 22.79
CA ASN A 389 9.84 -0.07 22.35
C ASN A 389 11.27 -0.35 21.87
N GLN A 390 11.99 -1.25 22.58
CA GLN A 390 13.40 -1.58 22.30
C GLN A 390 13.63 -2.19 20.91
N ILE A 391 12.68 -2.99 20.39
CA ILE A 391 12.83 -3.72 19.14
C ILE A 391 11.89 -3.20 18.03
N ARG A 392 10.95 -2.29 18.36
CA ARG A 392 9.86 -1.87 17.47
C ARG A 392 10.35 -1.45 16.09
N GLY A 393 11.35 -0.58 16.01
CA GLY A 393 11.85 -0.08 14.74
C GLY A 393 12.40 -1.20 13.84
N SER A 394 13.22 -2.09 14.41
CA SER A 394 13.79 -3.23 13.68
C SER A 394 12.71 -4.27 13.32
N ALA A 395 11.78 -4.54 14.21
CA ALA A 395 10.69 -5.50 13.99
C ALA A 395 9.73 -5.02 12.88
N LEU A 396 9.35 -3.73 12.89
CA LEU A 396 8.56 -3.12 11.83
C LEU A 396 9.27 -3.16 10.48
N ALA A 397 10.58 -2.91 10.45
CA ALA A 397 11.36 -2.99 9.22
C ALA A 397 11.37 -4.41 8.63
N VAL A 398 11.55 -5.44 9.48
CA VAL A 398 11.53 -6.85 9.05
C VAL A 398 10.13 -7.28 8.60
N ALA A 399 9.08 -6.93 9.37
CA ALA A 399 7.70 -7.24 8.99
C ALA A 399 7.30 -6.53 7.69
N GLY A 400 7.67 -5.26 7.53
CA GLY A 400 7.44 -4.50 6.31
C GLY A 400 8.18 -5.09 5.10
N PHE A 401 9.44 -5.50 5.27
CA PHE A 401 10.18 -6.19 4.22
C PHE A 401 9.50 -7.51 3.81
N ALA A 402 9.08 -8.32 4.80
CA ALA A 402 8.35 -9.55 4.54
C ALA A 402 7.02 -9.30 3.78
N GLN A 403 6.30 -8.23 4.14
CA GLN A 403 5.08 -7.81 3.46
C GLN A 403 5.34 -7.45 1.99
N TRP A 404 6.36 -6.64 1.69
CA TRP A 404 6.71 -6.26 0.33
C TRP A 404 7.14 -7.48 -0.51
N MET A 405 7.93 -8.40 0.08
CA MET A 405 8.37 -9.61 -0.61
C MET A 405 7.20 -10.56 -0.88
N ALA A 406 6.28 -10.73 0.07
CA ALA A 406 5.07 -11.53 -0.13
C ALA A 406 4.17 -10.92 -1.23
N ASN A 407 4.01 -9.58 -1.24
CA ASN A 407 3.29 -8.89 -2.30
C ASN A 407 3.94 -9.12 -3.67
N ALA A 408 5.27 -8.99 -3.77
CA ALA A 408 6.00 -9.23 -5.01
C ALA A 408 5.81 -10.68 -5.50
N ALA A 409 5.94 -11.66 -4.60
CA ALA A 409 5.77 -13.08 -4.93
C ALA A 409 4.36 -13.36 -5.48
N ILE A 410 3.31 -12.87 -4.82
CA ILE A 410 1.92 -13.04 -5.25
C ILE A 410 1.67 -12.34 -6.58
N SER A 411 2.12 -11.09 -6.73
CA SER A 411 1.88 -10.30 -7.94
C SER A 411 2.60 -10.86 -9.16
N VAL A 412 3.85 -11.30 -9.02
CA VAL A 412 4.63 -11.89 -10.13
C VAL A 412 4.07 -13.27 -10.52
N SER A 413 3.65 -14.08 -9.56
CA SER A 413 3.17 -15.44 -9.83
C SER A 413 1.73 -15.48 -10.37
N PHE A 414 0.90 -14.47 -10.10
CA PHE A 414 -0.52 -14.51 -10.42
C PHE A 414 -0.85 -14.80 -11.89
N PRO A 415 -0.25 -14.14 -12.92
CA PRO A 415 -0.58 -14.42 -14.31
C PRO A 415 -0.31 -15.88 -14.71
N THR A 416 0.71 -16.49 -14.13
CA THR A 416 1.04 -17.90 -14.34
C THR A 416 0.03 -18.80 -13.63
N LEU A 417 -0.31 -18.51 -12.37
CA LEU A 417 -1.29 -19.26 -11.59
C LEU A 417 -2.71 -19.16 -12.15
N ALA A 418 -3.10 -17.99 -12.66
CA ALA A 418 -4.38 -17.79 -13.31
C ALA A 418 -4.54 -18.64 -14.57
N ALA A 419 -3.43 -18.89 -15.26
CA ALA A 419 -3.43 -19.73 -16.46
C ALA A 419 -3.34 -21.23 -16.15
N TRP A 420 -2.51 -21.60 -15.18
CA TRP A 420 -2.37 -22.97 -14.69
C TRP A 420 -1.94 -22.93 -13.21
N PRO A 421 -2.71 -23.50 -12.30
CA PRO A 421 -3.86 -24.43 -12.44
C PRO A 421 -5.22 -23.75 -12.73
N GLY A 422 -5.25 -22.42 -12.94
CA GLY A 422 -6.46 -21.70 -13.30
C GLY A 422 -7.04 -20.83 -12.18
N LEU A 423 -7.92 -19.90 -12.54
CA LEU A 423 -8.48 -18.90 -11.61
C LEU A 423 -9.18 -19.54 -10.40
N ALA A 424 -10.01 -20.56 -10.61
CA ALA A 424 -10.75 -21.20 -9.53
C ALA A 424 -9.81 -21.76 -8.44
N ILE A 425 -8.77 -22.50 -8.82
CA ILE A 425 -7.81 -23.09 -7.88
C ILE A 425 -6.97 -22.01 -7.22
N THR A 426 -6.58 -20.98 -7.95
CA THR A 426 -5.84 -19.83 -7.39
C THR A 426 -6.66 -19.13 -6.30
N TYR A 427 -7.96 -18.93 -6.51
CA TYR A 427 -8.83 -18.33 -5.49
C TYR A 427 -9.14 -19.29 -4.32
N VAL A 428 -9.14 -20.62 -4.54
CA VAL A 428 -9.16 -21.59 -3.42
C VAL A 428 -7.92 -21.40 -2.54
N PHE A 429 -6.74 -21.23 -3.13
CA PHE A 429 -5.52 -20.95 -2.36
C PHE A 429 -5.65 -19.70 -1.50
N TYR A 430 -6.18 -18.59 -2.06
CA TYR A 430 -6.41 -17.35 -1.29
C TYR A 430 -7.45 -17.53 -0.18
N ALA A 431 -8.51 -18.29 -0.44
CA ALA A 431 -9.53 -18.62 0.57
C ALA A 431 -8.94 -19.45 1.72
N LEU A 432 -8.09 -20.43 1.41
CA LEU A 432 -7.37 -21.21 2.41
C LEU A 432 -6.39 -20.35 3.21
N ALA A 433 -5.67 -19.44 2.57
CA ALA A 433 -4.80 -18.49 3.25
C ALA A 433 -5.59 -17.60 4.24
N ALA A 434 -6.78 -17.13 3.85
CA ALA A 434 -7.69 -16.39 4.72
C ALA A 434 -8.19 -17.25 5.89
N ALA A 435 -8.54 -18.51 5.66
CA ALA A 435 -8.95 -19.43 6.71
C ALA A 435 -7.81 -19.71 7.71
N VAL A 436 -6.59 -19.96 7.20
CA VAL A 436 -5.40 -20.15 8.06
C VAL A 436 -5.10 -18.89 8.85
N SER A 437 -5.24 -17.71 8.24
CA SER A 437 -5.04 -16.43 8.94
C SER A 437 -6.00 -16.25 10.12
N PHE A 438 -7.23 -16.76 10.03
CA PHE A 438 -8.17 -16.74 11.14
C PHE A 438 -7.64 -17.53 12.34
N PHE A 439 -7.17 -18.76 12.12
CA PHE A 439 -6.61 -19.58 13.20
C PHE A 439 -5.29 -19.02 13.72
N PHE A 440 -4.46 -18.47 12.84
CA PHE A 440 -3.24 -17.77 13.24
C PHE A 440 -3.52 -16.59 14.17
N VAL A 441 -4.45 -15.72 13.81
CA VAL A 441 -4.83 -14.56 14.65
C VAL A 441 -5.44 -15.03 15.96
N ARG A 442 -6.29 -16.08 15.91
CA ARG A 442 -6.91 -16.63 17.12
C ARG A 442 -5.90 -17.21 18.11
N ALA A 443 -4.86 -17.87 17.60
CA ALA A 443 -3.91 -18.60 18.43
C ALA A 443 -2.71 -17.73 18.88
N MET A 444 -2.25 -16.81 18.05
CA MET A 444 -0.95 -16.16 18.26
C MET A 444 -1.03 -14.63 18.43
N VAL A 445 -2.13 -13.99 18.06
CA VAL A 445 -2.26 -12.54 18.14
C VAL A 445 -3.03 -12.15 19.42
N ASN A 446 -2.39 -11.35 20.26
CA ASN A 446 -3.01 -10.78 21.44
C ASN A 446 -3.72 -9.45 21.10
N GLU A 447 -4.77 -9.11 21.85
CA GLU A 447 -5.43 -7.81 21.71
C GLU A 447 -4.54 -6.70 22.30
N THR A 448 -4.38 -5.62 21.53
CA THR A 448 -3.57 -4.46 21.94
C THR A 448 -4.40 -3.28 22.45
N ARG A 449 -5.72 -3.30 22.24
CA ARG A 449 -6.62 -2.25 22.66
C ARG A 449 -6.54 -1.99 24.17
N GLY A 450 -6.27 -0.72 24.54
CA GLY A 450 -6.25 -0.27 25.92
C GLY A 450 -5.06 -0.75 26.75
N ARG A 451 -4.03 -1.32 26.10
CA ARG A 451 -2.75 -1.64 26.76
C ARG A 451 -1.74 -0.55 26.49
N GLU A 452 -0.93 -0.21 27.48
CA GLU A 452 0.20 0.68 27.29
C GLU A 452 1.34 -0.06 26.60
N LEU A 453 2.12 0.69 25.80
CA LEU A 453 3.21 0.10 24.99
C LEU A 453 4.31 -0.52 25.87
N GLU A 454 4.41 -0.06 27.12
CA GLU A 454 5.33 -0.53 28.15
C GLU A 454 4.92 -1.90 28.75
N GLU A 455 3.63 -2.26 28.65
CA GLU A 455 3.08 -3.54 29.13
C GLU A 455 3.24 -4.68 28.10
N MET A 456 3.75 -4.38 26.90
CA MET A 456 3.97 -5.39 25.86
C MET A 456 5.28 -6.13 26.13
N GLU A 457 5.19 -7.24 26.84
CA GLU A 457 6.30 -8.19 27.02
C GLU A 457 6.46 -9.03 25.73
N GLY A 458 7.69 -9.05 25.17
CA GLY A 458 8.06 -9.80 23.98
C GLY A 458 8.52 -11.22 24.25
#